data_74b9cbd0fb9621efd3af1f82dfb21ee0
#
_entry.id   74b9cbd0fb9621efd3af1f82dfb21ee0
#
_cell.length_a   1.000
_cell.length_b   1.000
_cell.length_c   1.000
_cell.angle_alpha   90.00
_cell.angle_beta   90.00
_cell.angle_gamma   90.00
#
_symmetry.space_group_name_H-M   'P 1'
#
loop_
_entity.id
_entity.type
_entity.pdbx_description
1 polymer ?
#
loop_
_entity_poly.entity_id
_entity_poly.type
_entity_poly.pdbx_seq_one_letter_code
_entity_poly.pdbx_strand_id
1 'polypeptide(L)'
;MIDPKSGHVHTTFSQTVTATGRLASNNPNLQNIPIRTEAGRLIRSAFVAEPGCVLLSADYSQIELRLIADVANVKGLKDAFAKGLDIHAATASQVFGVPIENMDPMIRRNAKAINFGIIYGISPFGLARQLGITKTDAKKYIDSYMAQYPEIGRYMDDTIQFAKEHGYILTPFGRKCFISGFDNG
;
A
#
# COMPACT_ATOMS: atom_id res chain seq x y z
N MET A 1 9.86 -21.13 -20.25
CA MET A 1 9.54 -20.67 -18.88
C MET A 1 10.04 -21.68 -17.83
N ILE A 2 9.80 -22.97 -18.00
CA ILE A 2 10.39 -24.02 -17.15
C ILE A 2 11.77 -24.38 -17.71
N ASP A 3 12.78 -24.34 -16.87
CA ASP A 3 14.14 -24.78 -17.24
C ASP A 3 14.15 -26.31 -17.42
N PRO A 4 14.50 -26.80 -18.61
CA PRO A 4 14.47 -28.25 -18.89
C PRO A 4 15.48 -29.06 -18.07
N LYS A 5 16.50 -28.44 -17.50
CA LYS A 5 17.52 -29.12 -16.68
C LYS A 5 17.10 -29.27 -15.23
N SER A 6 16.51 -28.21 -14.65
CA SER A 6 16.11 -28.18 -13.23
C SER A 6 14.64 -28.53 -13.01
N GLY A 7 13.79 -28.43 -14.04
CA GLY A 7 12.35 -28.54 -13.91
C GLY A 7 11.69 -27.34 -13.21
N HIS A 8 12.44 -26.29 -12.91
CA HIS A 8 11.99 -25.13 -12.15
C HIS A 8 11.73 -23.93 -13.04
N VAL A 9 10.99 -22.97 -12.51
CA VAL A 9 10.83 -21.62 -13.06
C VAL A 9 11.82 -20.70 -12.36
N HIS A 10 12.72 -20.11 -13.14
CA HIS A 10 13.70 -19.15 -12.64
C HIS A 10 13.35 -17.75 -13.14
N THR A 11 13.24 -16.78 -12.23
CA THR A 11 13.09 -15.36 -12.55
C THR A 11 14.43 -14.63 -12.43
N THR A 12 14.53 -13.48 -13.06
CA THR A 12 15.64 -12.55 -12.86
C THR A 12 15.17 -11.41 -11.97
N PHE A 13 15.82 -11.20 -10.82
CA PHE A 13 15.56 -10.05 -9.95
C PHE A 13 16.46 -8.88 -10.31
N SER A 14 15.88 -7.71 -10.51
CA SER A 14 16.58 -6.43 -10.69
C SER A 14 16.45 -5.58 -9.42
N GLN A 15 17.57 -5.02 -8.96
CA GLN A 15 17.63 -4.18 -7.76
C GLN A 15 17.62 -2.68 -8.09
N THR A 16 17.82 -2.29 -9.35
CA THR A 16 18.07 -0.91 -9.77
C THR A 16 17.00 -0.32 -10.69
N VAL A 17 15.96 -1.06 -11.02
CA VAL A 17 14.95 -0.64 -12.02
C VAL A 17 13.89 0.25 -11.43
N THR A 18 13.58 0.11 -10.14
CA THR A 18 12.54 0.90 -9.49
C THR A 18 13.10 2.12 -8.77
N ALA A 19 12.48 3.28 -8.95
CA ALA A 19 12.86 4.51 -8.22
C ALA A 19 12.70 4.38 -6.70
N THR A 20 11.80 3.50 -6.25
CA THR A 20 11.51 3.26 -4.83
C THR A 20 12.49 2.31 -4.14
N GLY A 21 13.35 1.61 -4.89
CA GLY A 21 14.26 0.58 -4.39
C GLY A 21 13.59 -0.77 -4.13
N ARG A 22 12.36 -0.99 -4.61
CA ARG A 22 11.75 -2.32 -4.63
C ARG A 22 12.44 -3.20 -5.66
N LEU A 23 12.47 -4.51 -5.43
CA LEU A 23 12.90 -5.47 -6.45
C LEU A 23 11.89 -5.51 -7.59
N ALA A 24 12.37 -5.72 -8.80
CA ALA A 24 11.56 -6.06 -9.95
C ALA A 24 11.89 -7.48 -10.40
N SER A 25 10.88 -8.28 -10.71
CA SER A 25 11.01 -9.66 -11.18
C SER A 25 10.65 -9.72 -12.66
N ASN A 26 11.56 -10.30 -13.48
CA ASN A 26 11.40 -10.39 -14.93
C ASN A 26 11.77 -11.77 -15.46
N ASN A 27 11.17 -12.17 -16.58
CA ASN A 27 11.50 -13.36 -17.35
C ASN A 27 11.42 -14.70 -16.56
N PRO A 28 10.26 -15.05 -15.96
CA PRO A 28 8.98 -14.36 -15.90
C PRO A 28 8.85 -13.42 -14.70
N ASN A 29 7.85 -12.53 -14.72
CA ASN A 29 7.50 -11.75 -13.53
C ASN A 29 6.71 -12.60 -12.53
N LEU A 30 7.36 -13.08 -11.48
CA LEU A 30 6.74 -13.89 -10.42
C LEU A 30 6.11 -13.05 -9.29
N GLN A 31 6.34 -11.73 -9.27
CA GLN A 31 5.71 -10.84 -8.28
C GLN A 31 4.23 -10.54 -8.58
N ASN A 32 3.79 -10.77 -9.83
CA ASN A 32 2.44 -10.45 -10.28
C ASN A 32 1.56 -11.69 -10.53
N ILE A 33 1.85 -12.81 -9.89
CA ILE A 33 1.01 -14.00 -9.97
C ILE A 33 -0.36 -13.68 -9.38
N PRO A 34 -1.47 -13.81 -10.15
CA PRO A 34 -2.79 -13.44 -9.69
C PRO A 34 -3.22 -14.27 -8.47
N ILE A 35 -4.00 -13.65 -7.56
CA ILE A 35 -4.55 -14.34 -6.38
C ILE A 35 -6.05 -14.14 -6.21
N ARG A 36 -6.62 -13.07 -6.83
CA ARG A 36 -8.01 -12.67 -6.59
C ARG A 36 -9.02 -13.53 -7.34
N THR A 37 -8.63 -14.07 -8.50
CA THR A 37 -9.50 -14.92 -9.34
C THR A 37 -9.26 -16.39 -9.04
N GLU A 38 -10.22 -17.24 -9.37
CA GLU A 38 -10.08 -18.69 -9.27
C GLU A 38 -8.94 -19.21 -10.14
N ALA A 39 -8.87 -18.77 -11.40
CA ALA A 39 -7.75 -19.11 -12.30
C ALA A 39 -6.39 -18.70 -11.72
N GLY A 40 -6.30 -17.52 -11.08
CA GLY A 40 -5.09 -17.07 -10.40
C GLY A 40 -4.69 -17.98 -9.24
N ARG A 41 -5.65 -18.45 -8.44
CA ARG A 41 -5.39 -19.41 -7.36
C ARG A 41 -4.91 -20.76 -7.90
N LEU A 42 -5.49 -21.23 -9.01
CA LEU A 42 -5.02 -22.46 -9.68
C LEU A 42 -3.58 -22.32 -10.18
N ILE A 43 -3.21 -21.17 -10.77
CA ILE A 43 -1.82 -20.90 -11.17
C ILE A 43 -0.89 -20.95 -9.96
N ARG A 44 -1.28 -20.36 -8.83
CA ARG A 44 -0.46 -20.38 -7.61
C ARG A 44 -0.27 -21.79 -7.05
N SER A 45 -1.27 -22.66 -7.16
CA SER A 45 -1.17 -24.06 -6.69
C SER A 45 -0.17 -24.91 -7.49
N ALA A 46 0.24 -24.45 -8.67
CA ALA A 46 1.30 -25.10 -9.45
C ALA A 46 2.71 -24.88 -8.90
N PHE A 47 2.88 -23.88 -7.99
CA PHE A 47 4.16 -23.65 -7.32
C PHE A 47 4.21 -24.52 -6.06
N VAL A 48 5.07 -25.51 -6.08
CA VAL A 48 5.22 -26.51 -5.02
C VAL A 48 6.64 -26.48 -4.46
N ALA A 49 6.81 -26.93 -3.22
CA ALA A 49 8.12 -27.10 -2.63
C ALA A 49 8.75 -28.43 -3.10
N GLU A 50 10.07 -28.52 -3.05
CA GLU A 50 10.81 -29.75 -3.21
C GLU A 50 10.38 -30.82 -2.16
N PRO A 51 10.51 -32.11 -2.45
CA PRO A 51 10.29 -33.15 -1.46
C PRO A 51 11.10 -32.92 -0.18
N GLY A 52 10.42 -32.92 0.97
CA GLY A 52 11.03 -32.65 2.27
C GLY A 52 11.16 -31.15 2.61
N CYS A 53 10.74 -30.23 1.74
CA CYS A 53 10.72 -28.79 1.95
C CYS A 53 9.30 -28.26 2.05
N VAL A 54 9.18 -27.02 2.51
CA VAL A 54 7.91 -26.26 2.56
C VAL A 54 8.08 -24.89 1.97
N LEU A 55 7.00 -24.34 1.40
CA LEU A 55 6.96 -22.93 1.03
C LEU A 55 6.66 -22.11 2.26
N LEU A 56 7.57 -21.19 2.63
CA LEU A 56 7.35 -20.20 3.68
C LEU A 56 6.95 -18.86 3.04
N SER A 57 5.80 -18.31 3.45
CA SER A 57 5.37 -16.95 3.08
C SER A 57 5.28 -16.11 4.34
N ALA A 58 6.05 -15.02 4.38
CA ALA A 58 6.02 -14.05 5.47
C ALA A 58 5.83 -12.65 4.90
N ASP A 59 4.92 -11.90 5.49
CA ASP A 59 4.62 -10.53 5.08
C ASP A 59 4.49 -9.63 6.32
N TYR A 60 4.93 -8.38 6.17
CA TYR A 60 4.76 -7.38 7.22
C TYR A 60 3.30 -6.94 7.31
N SER A 61 2.73 -7.03 8.51
CA SER A 61 1.36 -6.58 8.75
C SER A 61 1.26 -5.05 8.66
N GLN A 62 0.56 -4.57 7.63
CA GLN A 62 0.20 -3.14 7.44
C GLN A 62 1.42 -2.20 7.48
N ILE A 63 2.56 -2.61 6.91
CA ILE A 63 3.83 -1.88 7.07
C ILE A 63 3.76 -0.44 6.59
N GLU A 64 3.07 -0.15 5.49
CA GLU A 64 2.93 1.21 4.97
C GLU A 64 2.16 2.12 5.95
N LEU A 65 1.11 1.61 6.59
CA LEU A 65 0.36 2.35 7.62
C LEU A 65 1.20 2.59 8.88
N ARG A 66 2.05 1.64 9.26
CA ARG A 66 2.99 1.80 10.38
C ARG A 66 4.06 2.83 10.04
N LEU A 67 4.58 2.80 8.82
CA LEU A 67 5.57 3.76 8.36
C LEU A 67 4.99 5.19 8.34
N ILE A 68 3.80 5.40 7.76
CA ILE A 68 3.21 6.74 7.75
C ILE A 68 2.86 7.22 9.16
N ALA A 69 2.39 6.32 10.03
CA ALA A 69 2.15 6.66 11.44
C ALA A 69 3.41 7.17 12.14
N ASP A 70 4.57 6.63 11.78
CA ASP A 70 5.85 7.02 12.37
C ASP A 70 6.43 8.27 11.72
N VAL A 71 6.62 8.29 10.41
CA VAL A 71 7.27 9.41 9.71
C VAL A 71 6.46 10.71 9.76
N ALA A 72 5.12 10.63 9.72
CA ALA A 72 4.23 11.77 9.89
C ALA A 72 3.87 12.05 11.36
N ASN A 73 4.39 11.24 12.30
CA ASN A 73 4.12 11.33 13.74
C ASN A 73 2.62 11.34 14.10
N VAL A 74 1.83 10.48 13.48
CA VAL A 74 0.38 10.39 13.66
C VAL A 74 0.06 9.66 14.95
N LYS A 75 -0.16 10.41 16.04
CA LYS A 75 -0.39 9.86 17.38
C LYS A 75 -1.54 8.86 17.41
N GLY A 76 -2.67 9.19 16.78
CA GLY A 76 -3.85 8.30 16.74
C GLY A 76 -3.58 6.93 16.12
N LEU A 77 -2.78 6.87 15.04
CA LEU A 77 -2.38 5.61 14.44
C LEU A 77 -1.37 4.85 15.31
N LYS A 78 -0.37 5.55 15.88
CA LYS A 78 0.61 4.94 16.80
C LYS A 78 -0.08 4.29 18.00
N ASP A 79 -1.00 5.01 18.64
CA ASP A 79 -1.78 4.52 19.80
C ASP A 79 -2.64 3.31 19.41
N ALA A 80 -3.28 3.34 18.24
CA ALA A 80 -4.08 2.23 17.74
C ALA A 80 -3.23 0.98 17.47
N PHE A 81 -2.06 1.13 16.86
CA PHE A 81 -1.12 0.04 16.66
C PHE A 81 -0.59 -0.53 17.97
N ALA A 82 -0.24 0.32 18.95
CA ALA A 82 0.24 -0.11 20.26
C ALA A 82 -0.81 -0.93 21.02
N LYS A 83 -2.11 -0.62 20.84
CA LYS A 83 -3.24 -1.35 21.41
C LYS A 83 -3.66 -2.58 20.60
N GLY A 84 -3.00 -2.88 19.49
CA GLY A 84 -3.36 -4.01 18.61
C GLY A 84 -4.72 -3.84 17.90
N LEU A 85 -5.21 -2.61 17.75
CA LEU A 85 -6.50 -2.36 17.12
C LEU A 85 -6.45 -2.59 15.60
N ASP A 86 -7.59 -2.99 15.04
CA ASP A 86 -7.76 -3.05 13.58
C ASP A 86 -7.88 -1.63 13.02
N ILE A 87 -6.80 -1.15 12.40
CA ILE A 87 -6.74 0.21 11.85
C ILE A 87 -7.82 0.45 10.77
N HIS A 88 -8.14 -0.57 9.97
CA HIS A 88 -9.18 -0.42 8.95
C HIS A 88 -10.57 -0.32 9.57
N ALA A 89 -10.83 -1.05 10.65
CA ALA A 89 -12.06 -0.93 11.41
C ALA A 89 -12.13 0.41 12.14
N ALA A 90 -11.04 0.87 12.75
CA ALA A 90 -10.96 2.18 13.39
C ALA A 90 -11.21 3.32 12.38
N THR A 91 -10.56 3.27 11.21
CA THR A 91 -10.79 4.24 10.13
C THR A 91 -12.24 4.20 9.65
N ALA A 92 -12.81 3.00 9.46
CA ALA A 92 -14.20 2.85 9.05
C ALA A 92 -15.17 3.48 10.04
N SER A 93 -14.94 3.26 11.33
CA SER A 93 -15.75 3.87 12.39
C SER A 93 -15.69 5.39 12.32
N GLN A 94 -14.52 5.96 12.12
CA GLN A 94 -14.31 7.40 12.08
C GLN A 94 -14.84 8.05 10.79
N VAL A 95 -14.57 7.43 9.63
CA VAL A 95 -14.94 8.00 8.33
C VAL A 95 -16.43 7.79 8.00
N PHE A 96 -16.98 6.64 8.37
CA PHE A 96 -18.37 6.28 8.05
C PHE A 96 -19.34 6.44 9.24
N GLY A 97 -18.81 6.74 10.44
CA GLY A 97 -19.64 6.90 11.65
C GLY A 97 -20.28 5.58 12.14
N VAL A 98 -19.68 4.42 11.82
CA VAL A 98 -20.24 3.11 12.19
C VAL A 98 -19.52 2.53 13.42
N PRO A 99 -20.19 1.78 14.30
CA PRO A 99 -19.55 1.10 15.43
C PRO A 99 -18.52 0.08 14.94
N ILE A 100 -17.44 -0.11 15.69
CA ILE A 100 -16.41 -1.12 15.39
C ILE A 100 -16.96 -2.53 15.61
N GLU A 101 -17.82 -2.67 16.62
CA GLU A 101 -18.49 -3.91 16.95
C GLU A 101 -19.48 -4.30 15.84
N ASN A 102 -19.37 -5.52 15.34
CA ASN A 102 -20.21 -6.05 14.25
C ASN A 102 -20.12 -5.24 12.93
N MET A 103 -18.95 -4.67 12.64
CA MET A 103 -18.74 -3.91 11.43
C MET A 103 -18.93 -4.78 10.18
N ASP A 104 -19.70 -4.28 9.21
CA ASP A 104 -19.88 -4.92 7.90
C ASP A 104 -18.50 -5.09 7.23
N PRO A 105 -18.16 -6.32 6.79
CA PRO A 105 -16.90 -6.60 6.08
C PRO A 105 -16.69 -5.70 4.85
N MET A 106 -17.77 -5.27 4.17
CA MET A 106 -17.69 -4.37 3.03
C MET A 106 -17.22 -2.97 3.45
N ILE A 107 -17.75 -2.45 4.55
CA ILE A 107 -17.36 -1.13 5.10
C ILE A 107 -15.89 -1.16 5.51
N ARG A 108 -15.44 -2.20 6.21
CA ARG A 108 -14.04 -2.40 6.57
C ARG A 108 -13.14 -2.51 5.32
N ARG A 109 -13.60 -3.20 4.27
CA ARG A 109 -12.89 -3.30 2.99
C ARG A 109 -12.77 -1.93 2.31
N ASN A 110 -13.81 -1.11 2.34
CA ASN A 110 -13.81 0.25 1.80
C ASN A 110 -12.82 1.14 2.58
N ALA A 111 -12.81 1.06 3.90
CA ALA A 111 -11.83 1.76 4.74
C ALA A 111 -10.39 1.33 4.43
N LYS A 112 -10.16 0.04 4.15
CA LYS A 112 -8.84 -0.44 3.68
C LYS A 112 -8.45 0.23 2.36
N ALA A 113 -9.37 0.34 1.42
CA ALA A 113 -9.12 1.00 0.14
C ALA A 113 -8.83 2.51 0.30
N ILE A 114 -9.52 3.17 1.24
CA ILE A 114 -9.30 4.58 1.58
C ILE A 114 -7.91 4.76 2.21
N ASN A 115 -7.57 3.97 3.24
CA ASN A 115 -6.29 4.05 3.94
C ASN A 115 -5.10 3.97 2.97
N PHE A 116 -5.08 2.94 2.11
CA PHE A 116 -4.01 2.78 1.13
C PHE A 116 -4.10 3.79 -0.01
N GLY A 117 -5.30 4.05 -0.51
CA GLY A 117 -5.52 5.02 -1.58
C GLY A 117 -4.96 6.39 -1.23
N ILE A 118 -5.27 6.90 -0.04
CA ILE A 118 -4.80 8.22 0.40
C ILE A 118 -3.29 8.26 0.54
N ILE A 119 -2.66 7.26 1.15
CA ILE A 119 -1.20 7.18 1.28
C ILE A 119 -0.51 7.21 -0.09
N TYR A 120 -1.13 6.61 -1.09
CA TYR A 120 -0.63 6.62 -2.47
C TYR A 120 -1.15 7.78 -3.33
N GLY A 121 -1.76 8.80 -2.73
CA GLY A 121 -2.20 10.02 -3.40
C GLY A 121 -3.38 9.82 -4.35
N ILE A 122 -4.32 8.92 -4.02
CA ILE A 122 -5.49 8.67 -4.85
C ILE A 122 -6.34 9.93 -5.01
N SER A 123 -6.75 10.22 -6.24
CA SER A 123 -7.68 11.30 -6.49
C SER A 123 -9.13 10.91 -6.11
N PRO A 124 -10.03 11.89 -5.85
CA PRO A 124 -11.45 11.60 -5.64
C PRO A 124 -12.08 10.80 -6.79
N PHE A 125 -11.63 11.00 -8.02
CA PHE A 125 -12.08 10.22 -9.18
C PHE A 125 -11.59 8.76 -9.09
N GLY A 126 -10.33 8.55 -8.74
CA GLY A 126 -9.75 7.21 -8.58
C GLY A 126 -10.44 6.42 -7.48
N LEU A 127 -10.68 7.05 -6.32
CA LEU A 127 -11.36 6.44 -5.19
C LEU A 127 -12.82 6.13 -5.52
N ALA A 128 -13.54 7.04 -6.18
CA ALA A 128 -14.92 6.83 -6.62
C ALA A 128 -15.05 5.59 -7.51
N ARG A 129 -14.15 5.46 -8.50
CA ARG A 129 -14.12 4.29 -9.40
C ARG A 129 -13.80 2.99 -8.64
N GLN A 130 -12.89 3.04 -7.68
CA GLN A 130 -12.48 1.86 -6.91
C GLN A 130 -13.58 1.35 -5.98
N LEU A 131 -14.36 2.25 -5.40
CA LEU A 131 -15.43 1.93 -4.44
C LEU A 131 -16.81 1.81 -5.09
N GLY A 132 -16.98 2.23 -6.35
CA GLY A 132 -18.30 2.26 -7.02
C GLY A 132 -19.23 3.34 -6.45
N ILE A 133 -18.69 4.47 -5.99
CA ILE A 133 -19.42 5.59 -5.36
C ILE A 133 -19.32 6.86 -6.22
N THR A 134 -20.03 7.92 -5.83
CA THR A 134 -19.92 9.21 -6.50
C THR A 134 -18.58 9.89 -6.20
N LYS A 135 -18.10 10.76 -7.12
CA LYS A 135 -16.90 11.58 -6.89
C LYS A 135 -17.06 12.50 -5.66
N THR A 136 -18.28 12.97 -5.43
CA THR A 136 -18.61 13.81 -4.28
C THR A 136 -18.43 13.05 -2.96
N ASP A 137 -18.92 11.82 -2.87
CA ASP A 137 -18.78 11.00 -1.68
C ASP A 137 -17.32 10.57 -1.47
N ALA A 138 -16.62 10.21 -2.54
CA ALA A 138 -15.19 9.93 -2.48
C ALA A 138 -14.39 11.12 -1.94
N LYS A 139 -14.73 12.34 -2.37
CA LYS A 139 -14.11 13.57 -1.84
C LYS A 139 -14.41 13.74 -0.35
N LYS A 140 -15.65 13.55 0.09
CA LYS A 140 -16.01 13.63 1.51
C LYS A 140 -15.21 12.65 2.35
N TYR A 141 -15.00 11.42 1.87
CA TYR A 141 -14.22 10.41 2.58
C TYR A 141 -12.74 10.81 2.71
N ILE A 142 -12.15 11.36 1.64
CA ILE A 142 -10.78 11.87 1.69
C ILE A 142 -10.69 13.06 2.67
N ASP A 143 -11.61 14.01 2.59
CA ASP A 143 -11.63 15.18 3.46
C ASP A 143 -11.80 14.78 4.94
N SER A 144 -12.69 13.81 5.24
CA SER A 144 -12.89 13.28 6.60
C SER A 144 -11.63 12.57 7.12
N TYR A 145 -10.96 11.79 6.27
CA TYR A 145 -9.71 11.12 6.63
C TYR A 145 -8.58 12.11 6.94
N MET A 146 -8.44 13.16 6.09
CA MET A 146 -7.43 14.20 6.30
C MET A 146 -7.74 15.09 7.52
N ALA A 147 -9.02 15.29 7.84
CA ALA A 147 -9.43 15.96 9.06
C ALA A 147 -9.11 15.11 10.32
N GLN A 148 -9.24 13.80 10.23
CA GLN A 148 -8.91 12.87 11.30
C GLN A 148 -7.40 12.73 11.54
N TYR A 149 -6.61 12.78 10.47
CA TYR A 149 -5.16 12.61 10.49
C TYR A 149 -4.44 13.77 9.77
N PRO A 150 -4.56 15.00 10.30
CA PRO A 150 -4.01 16.20 9.64
C PRO A 150 -2.48 16.15 9.51
N GLU A 151 -1.81 15.35 10.34
CA GLU A 151 -0.36 15.13 10.28
C GLU A 151 0.06 14.50 8.96
N ILE A 152 -0.77 13.62 8.38
CA ILE A 152 -0.50 12.99 7.09
C ILE A 152 -0.49 14.04 5.98
N GLY A 153 -1.49 14.92 5.95
CA GLY A 153 -1.55 16.01 4.97
C GLY A 153 -0.32 16.92 5.06
N ARG A 154 0.02 17.36 6.27
CA ARG A 154 1.24 18.17 6.49
C ARG A 154 2.50 17.48 6.02
N TYR A 155 2.70 16.22 6.40
CA TYR A 155 3.86 15.44 5.96
C TYR A 155 3.96 15.33 4.43
N MET A 156 2.82 15.15 3.74
CA MET A 156 2.78 15.12 2.28
C MET A 156 3.19 16.47 1.68
N ASP A 157 2.63 17.56 2.17
CA ASP A 157 2.91 18.92 1.68
C ASP A 157 4.38 19.29 1.92
N ASP A 158 4.89 19.03 3.11
CA ASP A 158 6.31 19.27 3.47
C ASP A 158 7.26 18.44 2.60
N THR A 159 6.90 17.16 2.33
CA THR A 159 7.69 16.27 1.47
C THR A 159 7.70 16.76 0.03
N ILE A 160 6.56 17.20 -0.49
CA ILE A 160 6.46 17.77 -1.84
C ILE A 160 7.29 19.06 -1.94
N GLN A 161 7.19 19.93 -0.95
CA GLN A 161 7.96 21.17 -0.93
C GLN A 161 9.47 20.88 -0.88
N PHE A 162 9.91 19.98 0.00
CA PHE A 162 11.29 19.54 0.06
C PHE A 162 11.78 18.97 -1.28
N ALA A 163 10.97 18.14 -1.93
CA ALA A 163 11.31 17.55 -3.23
C ALA A 163 11.47 18.61 -4.32
N LYS A 164 10.62 19.64 -4.33
CA LYS A 164 10.74 20.78 -5.28
C LYS A 164 12.01 21.57 -5.10
N GLU A 165 12.43 21.79 -3.84
CA GLU A 165 13.62 22.57 -3.52
C GLU A 165 14.93 21.81 -3.78
N HIS A 166 14.92 20.48 -3.58
CA HIS A 166 16.15 19.69 -3.57
C HIS A 166 16.27 18.69 -4.73
N GLY A 167 15.17 18.40 -5.46
CA GLY A 167 15.16 17.40 -6.52
C GLY A 167 15.16 15.93 -6.03
N TYR A 168 15.07 15.71 -4.71
CA TYR A 168 14.99 14.37 -4.10
C TYR A 168 14.23 14.41 -2.80
N ILE A 169 13.82 13.23 -2.32
CA ILE A 169 13.34 13.01 -0.95
C ILE A 169 14.27 12.05 -0.21
N LEU A 170 14.18 12.04 1.12
CA LEU A 170 14.93 11.12 1.97
C LEU A 170 14.03 10.06 2.57
N THR A 171 14.50 8.81 2.56
CA THR A 171 13.89 7.77 3.39
C THR A 171 14.29 7.96 4.86
N PRO A 172 13.58 7.34 5.83
CA PRO A 172 13.97 7.40 7.25
C PRO A 172 15.42 6.97 7.54
N PHE A 173 16.00 6.13 6.69
CA PHE A 173 17.39 5.68 6.79
C PHE A 173 18.38 6.48 5.93
N GLY A 174 17.97 7.66 5.44
CA GLY A 174 18.86 8.60 4.73
C GLY A 174 19.11 8.28 3.25
N ARG A 175 18.43 7.27 2.66
CA ARG A 175 18.57 7.04 1.22
C ARG A 175 17.88 8.16 0.44
N LYS A 176 18.60 8.72 -0.54
CA LYS A 176 18.03 9.70 -1.49
C LYS A 176 17.22 9.00 -2.57
N CYS A 177 15.99 9.47 -2.77
CA CYS A 177 15.13 9.09 -3.88
C CYS A 177 14.95 10.32 -4.77
N PHE A 178 15.62 10.35 -5.92
CA PHE A 178 15.55 11.46 -6.86
C PHE A 178 14.16 11.51 -7.53
N ILE A 179 13.62 12.70 -7.63
CA ILE A 179 12.31 12.97 -8.23
C ILE A 179 12.53 13.84 -9.46
N SER A 180 12.00 13.41 -10.60
CA SER A 180 11.98 14.18 -11.85
C SER A 180 10.57 14.64 -12.17
N GLY A 181 10.43 15.73 -12.96
CA GLY A 181 9.13 16.16 -13.50
C GLY A 181 8.47 17.33 -12.77
N PHE A 182 9.16 18.00 -11.85
CA PHE A 182 8.67 19.27 -11.28
C PHE A 182 8.83 20.46 -12.21
N ASP A 183 9.64 20.33 -13.27
CA ASP A 183 9.97 21.42 -14.22
C ASP A 183 8.91 21.61 -15.31
N ASN A 184 7.83 20.83 -15.33
CA ASN A 184 6.78 20.85 -16.34
C ASN A 184 5.45 21.44 -15.79
N GLY A 185 5.52 22.48 -14.98
CA GLY A 185 4.37 23.24 -14.48
C GLY A 185 4.41 24.67 -14.95
#